data_2ea8f21b0b92eda7a61cf54225023d0e
#
_entry.id   2ea8f21b0b92eda7a61cf54225023d0e
#
_cell.length_a   1.000
_cell.length_b   1.000
_cell.length_c   1.000
_cell.angle_alpha   90.00
_cell.angle_beta   90.00
_cell.angle_gamma   90.00
#
_symmetry.space_group_name_H-M   'P 1'
#
loop_
_entity.id
_entity.type
_entity.pdbx_description
1 polymer ?
#
loop_
_entity_poly.entity_id
_entity_poly.type
_entity_poly.pdbx_seq_one_letter_code
_entity_poly.pdbx_strand_id
1 'polypeptide(L)'
;MNSIAKLRGSAENPHRVELPCAWYRQELEADESWIWSFEKEHIEELDAALRLSQEKGLDIFEVTKEDFPLPSFGKILDALLDELEHGRGVVLMRGFPVERYNTDELRRLYWGMGAHMGTAESQNIDGELMQDISDRGFDYTKTEHRGSMTAAKLRPHCDITDVVGLLCVRTAKEGGKSTLCSSSTVYNEVFDKHPEYLPVIHSGFRFDLDGKGPTGHPKEVTNPLPIFSWCDGQLSCRYNQKAIEEGAEKIDQPLNDLQQAAVAFIGDTAVRPDIQYEMDFRPGD
;
A
#
# COMPACT_ATOMS: atom_id res chain seq x y z
N MET A 1 5.59 21.93 -13.88
CA MET A 1 6.21 22.65 -12.75
C MET A 1 5.22 23.12 -11.67
N ASN A 2 3.91 22.84 -11.76
CA ASN A 2 2.92 23.35 -10.79
C ASN A 2 2.46 22.36 -9.71
N SER A 3 2.85 21.09 -9.78
CA SER A 3 2.38 20.07 -8.83
C SER A 3 3.10 20.13 -7.48
N ILE A 4 4.41 20.39 -7.48
CA ILE A 4 5.21 20.40 -6.24
C ILE A 4 4.94 21.65 -5.37
N ALA A 5 4.50 22.75 -5.97
CA ALA A 5 4.17 23.97 -5.22
C ALA A 5 2.87 23.85 -4.39
N LYS A 6 1.91 23.01 -4.85
CA LYS A 6 0.66 22.75 -4.11
C LYS A 6 0.86 21.86 -2.87
N LEU A 7 1.86 20.96 -2.88
CA LEU A 7 2.20 20.10 -1.75
C LEU A 7 2.76 20.85 -0.53
N ARG A 8 3.18 22.09 -0.68
CA ARG A 8 3.74 22.92 0.41
C ARG A 8 2.68 23.69 1.22
N GLY A 9 1.41 23.65 0.81
CA GLY A 9 0.42 24.59 1.34
C GLY A 9 -0.22 24.26 2.68
N SER A 10 0.04 23.10 3.31
CA SER A 10 -0.75 22.69 4.47
C SER A 10 0.04 22.31 5.73
N ALA A 11 1.36 22.28 5.68
CA ALA A 11 2.19 22.10 6.88
C ALA A 11 2.07 23.27 7.89
N GLU A 12 1.53 24.42 7.45
CA GLU A 12 1.41 25.64 8.26
C GLU A 12 0.27 25.61 9.28
N ASN A 13 -0.69 24.65 9.15
CA ASN A 13 -1.81 24.55 10.09
C ASN A 13 -2.22 23.07 10.30
N PRO A 14 -1.41 22.26 10.99
CA PRO A 14 -1.74 20.88 11.25
C PRO A 14 -2.98 20.78 12.15
N HIS A 15 -3.88 19.84 11.83
CA HIS A 15 -5.10 19.58 12.60
C HIS A 15 -5.35 18.08 12.69
N ARG A 16 -6.19 17.67 13.63
CA ARG A 16 -6.59 16.27 13.73
C ARG A 16 -7.37 15.83 12.50
N VAL A 17 -7.17 14.58 12.14
CA VAL A 17 -7.96 13.90 11.11
C VAL A 17 -9.15 13.22 11.78
N GLU A 18 -10.33 13.36 11.18
CA GLU A 18 -11.56 12.76 11.68
C GLU A 18 -11.85 11.41 10.99
N LEU A 19 -12.86 10.70 11.48
CA LEU A 19 -13.42 9.53 10.80
C LEU A 19 -13.94 9.93 9.39
N PRO A 20 -13.95 9.01 8.43
CA PRO A 20 -13.76 7.55 8.59
C PRO A 20 -12.32 7.05 8.52
N CYS A 21 -11.34 7.87 8.09
CA CYS A 21 -9.98 7.39 7.86
C CYS A 21 -9.15 7.23 9.16
N ALA A 22 -9.46 7.97 10.23
CA ALA A 22 -8.74 7.92 11.51
C ALA A 22 -9.35 6.90 12.49
N TRP A 23 -9.46 5.66 12.07
CA TRP A 23 -10.02 4.58 12.89
C TRP A 23 -9.00 3.93 13.83
N TYR A 24 -9.47 3.48 15.00
CA TYR A 24 -8.78 2.53 15.88
C TYR A 24 -9.26 1.10 15.60
N ARG A 25 -8.47 0.11 16.03
CA ARG A 25 -8.78 -1.31 15.82
C ARG A 25 -10.23 -1.67 16.17
N GLN A 26 -10.73 -1.24 17.33
CA GLN A 26 -12.07 -1.55 17.79
C GLN A 26 -13.17 -1.01 16.86
N GLU A 27 -12.93 0.12 16.21
CA GLU A 27 -13.88 0.73 15.27
C GLU A 27 -13.94 -0.07 13.95
N LEU A 28 -12.78 -0.55 13.49
CA LEU A 28 -12.73 -1.40 12.30
C LEU A 28 -13.34 -2.79 12.56
N GLU A 29 -13.18 -3.33 13.78
CA GLU A 29 -13.79 -4.61 14.19
C GLU A 29 -15.32 -4.51 14.36
N ALA A 30 -15.83 -3.34 14.75
CA ALA A 30 -17.25 -3.13 14.99
C ALA A 30 -18.09 -2.92 13.72
N ASP A 31 -17.46 -2.57 12.61
CA ASP A 31 -18.13 -2.28 11.34
C ASP A 31 -17.46 -2.99 10.16
N GLU A 32 -18.10 -4.06 9.70
CA GLU A 32 -17.63 -4.88 8.58
C GLU A 32 -17.96 -4.28 7.20
N SER A 33 -18.46 -3.05 7.09
CA SER A 33 -18.84 -2.46 5.80
C SER A 33 -17.65 -2.20 4.85
N TRP A 34 -16.42 -2.30 5.35
CA TRP A 34 -15.20 -2.30 4.53
C TRP A 34 -14.91 -3.66 3.86
N ILE A 35 -15.69 -4.72 4.22
CA ILE A 35 -15.59 -6.05 3.63
C ILE A 35 -16.65 -6.18 2.54
N TRP A 36 -16.21 -6.24 1.30
CA TRP A 36 -17.07 -6.43 0.15
C TRP A 36 -16.98 -7.88 -0.35
N SER A 37 -18.09 -8.47 -0.77
CA SER A 37 -18.13 -9.87 -1.22
C SER A 37 -18.47 -9.99 -2.70
N PHE A 38 -17.75 -10.88 -3.38
CA PHE A 38 -18.09 -11.26 -4.75
C PHE A 38 -19.40 -12.02 -4.80
N GLU A 39 -20.26 -11.65 -5.72
CA GLU A 39 -21.47 -12.38 -6.09
C GLU A 39 -21.29 -13.07 -7.44
N LYS A 40 -22.22 -13.95 -7.77
CA LYS A 40 -22.14 -14.77 -8.99
C LYS A 40 -22.04 -13.90 -10.25
N GLU A 41 -22.81 -12.83 -10.31
CA GLU A 41 -22.87 -11.91 -11.44
C GLU A 41 -21.53 -11.23 -11.72
N HIS A 42 -20.80 -10.87 -10.64
CA HIS A 42 -19.46 -10.28 -10.75
C HIS A 42 -18.45 -11.27 -11.32
N ILE A 43 -18.54 -12.55 -10.90
CA ILE A 43 -17.67 -13.61 -11.40
C ILE A 43 -17.98 -13.93 -12.87
N GLU A 44 -19.26 -13.96 -13.26
CA GLU A 44 -19.65 -14.15 -14.67
C GLU A 44 -19.14 -13.03 -15.58
N GLU A 45 -19.15 -11.80 -15.10
CA GLU A 45 -18.60 -10.63 -15.81
C GLU A 45 -17.08 -10.73 -15.95
N LEU A 46 -16.38 -11.11 -14.88
CA LEU A 46 -14.93 -11.36 -14.90
C LEU A 46 -14.55 -12.51 -15.85
N ASP A 47 -15.31 -13.61 -15.84
CA ASP A 47 -15.13 -14.74 -16.77
C ASP A 47 -15.27 -14.29 -18.24
N ALA A 48 -16.23 -13.41 -18.53
CA ALA A 48 -16.44 -12.89 -19.88
C ALA A 48 -15.28 -11.98 -20.31
N ALA A 49 -14.83 -11.08 -19.43
CA ALA A 49 -13.71 -10.19 -19.71
C ALA A 49 -12.39 -10.98 -19.87
N LEU A 50 -12.17 -12.02 -19.05
CA LEU A 50 -11.03 -12.92 -19.18
C LEU A 50 -10.98 -13.54 -20.59
N ARG A 51 -12.08 -14.16 -21.02
CA ARG A 51 -12.15 -14.79 -22.35
C ARG A 51 -11.88 -13.78 -23.47
N LEU A 52 -12.49 -12.61 -23.40
CA LEU A 52 -12.30 -11.56 -24.40
C LEU A 52 -10.83 -11.11 -24.48
N SER A 53 -10.19 -10.92 -23.34
CA SER A 53 -8.78 -10.50 -23.31
C SER A 53 -7.82 -11.59 -23.82
N GLN A 54 -8.15 -12.88 -23.58
CA GLN A 54 -7.39 -14.02 -24.10
C GLN A 54 -7.55 -14.13 -25.64
N GLU A 55 -8.76 -13.94 -26.18
CA GLU A 55 -9.04 -13.97 -27.62
C GLU A 55 -8.27 -12.89 -28.40
N LYS A 56 -7.98 -11.75 -27.77
CA LYS A 56 -7.17 -10.69 -28.37
C LYS A 56 -5.68 -11.04 -28.48
N GLY A 57 -5.21 -12.05 -27.73
CA GLY A 57 -3.82 -12.50 -27.77
C GLY A 57 -2.79 -11.49 -27.22
N LEU A 58 -3.23 -10.50 -26.46
CA LEU A 58 -2.35 -9.49 -25.84
C LEU A 58 -1.51 -10.08 -24.72
N ASP A 59 -0.30 -9.56 -24.54
CA ASP A 59 0.44 -9.77 -23.31
C ASP A 59 -0.37 -9.24 -22.11
N ILE A 60 -0.17 -9.86 -20.95
CA ILE A 60 -0.96 -9.50 -19.75
C ILE A 60 -0.81 -8.03 -19.40
N PHE A 61 0.39 -7.47 -19.53
CA PHE A 61 0.70 -6.07 -19.18
C PHE A 61 0.29 -5.06 -20.27
N GLU A 62 -0.14 -5.53 -21.44
CA GLU A 62 -0.73 -4.71 -22.50
C GLU A 62 -2.25 -4.58 -22.36
N VAL A 63 -2.88 -5.41 -21.52
CA VAL A 63 -4.33 -5.39 -21.32
C VAL A 63 -4.75 -4.12 -20.61
N THR A 64 -5.58 -3.31 -21.30
CA THR A 64 -6.19 -2.09 -20.77
C THR A 64 -7.60 -2.38 -20.24
N LYS A 65 -8.23 -1.41 -19.57
CA LYS A 65 -9.64 -1.54 -19.15
C LYS A 65 -10.62 -1.70 -20.33
N GLU A 66 -10.27 -1.20 -21.52
CA GLU A 66 -11.04 -1.37 -22.76
C GLU A 66 -10.92 -2.80 -23.30
N ASP A 67 -9.81 -3.48 -23.00
CA ASP A 67 -9.57 -4.89 -23.35
C ASP A 67 -10.14 -5.87 -22.34
N PHE A 68 -10.46 -5.36 -21.16
CA PHE A 68 -11.03 -6.11 -20.03
C PHE A 68 -12.31 -5.41 -19.53
N PRO A 69 -13.40 -5.39 -20.31
CA PRO A 69 -14.58 -4.59 -20.01
C PRO A 69 -15.36 -5.14 -18.82
N LEU A 70 -15.64 -4.28 -17.84
CA LEU A 70 -16.41 -4.56 -16.63
C LEU A 70 -17.56 -3.54 -16.50
N PRO A 71 -18.64 -3.68 -17.30
CA PRO A 71 -19.70 -2.68 -17.38
C PRO A 71 -20.47 -2.46 -16.08
N SER A 72 -20.61 -3.48 -15.25
CA SER A 72 -21.26 -3.40 -13.94
C SER A 72 -20.25 -3.41 -12.80
N PHE A 73 -19.36 -4.37 -12.81
CA PHE A 73 -18.34 -4.53 -11.75
C PHE A 73 -17.34 -3.36 -11.73
N GLY A 74 -17.02 -2.75 -12.87
CA GLY A 74 -16.19 -1.55 -12.93
C GLY A 74 -16.73 -0.39 -12.09
N LYS A 75 -18.05 -0.21 -12.01
CA LYS A 75 -18.67 0.81 -11.14
C LYS A 75 -18.49 0.49 -9.65
N ILE A 76 -18.43 -0.79 -9.31
CA ILE A 76 -18.12 -1.23 -7.95
C ILE A 76 -16.66 -0.93 -7.64
N LEU A 77 -15.74 -1.24 -8.57
CA LEU A 77 -14.32 -0.90 -8.41
C LEU A 77 -14.12 0.62 -8.24
N ASP A 78 -14.85 1.45 -8.98
CA ASP A 78 -14.84 2.92 -8.80
C ASP A 78 -15.30 3.31 -7.38
N ALA A 79 -16.36 2.69 -6.85
CA ALA A 79 -16.86 2.96 -5.50
C ALA A 79 -15.88 2.45 -4.41
N LEU A 80 -15.22 1.31 -4.64
CA LEU A 80 -14.20 0.80 -3.73
C LEU A 80 -12.95 1.70 -3.74
N LEU A 81 -12.59 2.26 -4.90
CA LEU A 81 -11.50 3.22 -5.00
C LEU A 81 -11.83 4.51 -4.23
N ASP A 82 -13.08 5.00 -4.33
CA ASP A 82 -13.52 6.16 -3.54
C ASP A 82 -13.45 5.89 -2.02
N GLU A 83 -13.80 4.68 -1.57
CA GLU A 83 -13.64 4.26 -0.17
C GLU A 83 -12.16 4.21 0.25
N LEU A 84 -11.25 3.80 -0.65
CA LEU A 84 -9.81 3.83 -0.39
C LEU A 84 -9.26 5.25 -0.30
N GLU A 85 -9.73 6.16 -1.15
CA GLU A 85 -9.23 7.54 -1.24
C GLU A 85 -9.86 8.47 -0.18
N HIS A 86 -11.17 8.33 0.05
CA HIS A 86 -11.96 9.28 0.84
C HIS A 86 -12.61 8.66 2.07
N GLY A 87 -12.63 7.33 2.17
CA GLY A 87 -13.22 6.58 3.25
C GLY A 87 -12.20 6.13 4.30
N ARG A 88 -12.26 4.85 4.67
CA ARG A 88 -11.36 4.25 5.68
C ARG A 88 -9.93 4.02 5.18
N GLY A 89 -9.70 4.07 3.88
CA GLY A 89 -8.41 3.75 3.27
C GLY A 89 -8.10 2.25 3.23
N VAL A 90 -9.09 1.39 3.43
CA VAL A 90 -8.95 -0.06 3.37
C VAL A 90 -10.24 -0.71 2.88
N VAL A 91 -10.10 -1.71 2.00
CA VAL A 91 -11.19 -2.55 1.51
C VAL A 91 -10.68 -3.99 1.47
N LEU A 92 -11.48 -4.93 1.98
CA LEU A 92 -11.26 -6.36 1.80
C LEU A 92 -12.31 -6.90 0.84
N MET A 93 -11.87 -7.38 -0.31
CA MET A 93 -12.72 -8.05 -1.28
C MET A 93 -12.68 -9.56 -1.01
N ARG A 94 -13.82 -10.19 -0.74
CA ARG A 94 -13.91 -11.58 -0.28
C ARG A 94 -14.68 -12.48 -1.23
N GLY A 95 -14.21 -13.72 -1.37
CA GLY A 95 -14.93 -14.76 -2.09
C GLY A 95 -14.63 -14.84 -3.58
N PHE A 96 -13.50 -14.29 -4.02
CA PHE A 96 -13.01 -14.53 -5.38
C PHE A 96 -12.63 -16.01 -5.55
N PRO A 97 -13.17 -16.74 -6.53
CA PRO A 97 -13.03 -18.20 -6.62
C PRO A 97 -11.71 -18.61 -7.25
N VAL A 98 -10.59 -18.40 -6.53
CA VAL A 98 -9.22 -18.66 -7.03
C VAL A 98 -9.00 -20.08 -7.52
N GLU A 99 -9.70 -21.06 -6.97
CA GLU A 99 -9.60 -22.47 -7.34
C GLU A 99 -10.16 -22.81 -8.74
N ARG A 100 -10.93 -21.90 -9.33
CA ARG A 100 -11.53 -22.07 -10.68
C ARG A 100 -10.54 -21.77 -11.80
N TYR A 101 -9.44 -21.11 -11.50
CA TYR A 101 -8.53 -20.54 -12.49
C TYR A 101 -7.12 -21.08 -12.32
N ASN A 102 -6.40 -21.20 -13.43
CA ASN A 102 -4.97 -21.43 -13.39
C ASN A 102 -4.20 -20.13 -13.06
N THR A 103 -2.91 -20.24 -12.84
CA THR A 103 -2.06 -19.09 -12.44
C THR A 103 -2.07 -17.95 -13.45
N ASP A 104 -2.01 -18.26 -14.75
CA ASP A 104 -1.98 -17.23 -15.80
C ASP A 104 -3.33 -16.51 -15.91
N GLU A 105 -4.42 -17.24 -15.73
CA GLU A 105 -5.77 -16.69 -15.68
C GLU A 105 -5.95 -15.79 -14.44
N LEU A 106 -5.47 -16.23 -13.25
CA LEU A 106 -5.50 -15.42 -12.04
C LEU A 106 -4.71 -14.13 -12.21
N ARG A 107 -3.52 -14.19 -12.79
CA ARG A 107 -2.72 -13.00 -13.05
C ARG A 107 -3.43 -12.03 -14.01
N ARG A 108 -4.07 -12.56 -15.06
CA ARG A 108 -4.81 -11.74 -16.04
C ARG A 108 -6.07 -11.13 -15.44
N LEU A 109 -6.81 -11.86 -14.62
CA LEU A 109 -7.97 -11.36 -13.87
C LEU A 109 -7.57 -10.25 -12.89
N TYR A 110 -6.53 -10.48 -12.12
CA TYR A 110 -6.00 -9.51 -11.16
C TYR A 110 -5.51 -8.23 -11.85
N TRP A 111 -4.76 -8.38 -12.95
CA TRP A 111 -4.31 -7.25 -13.77
C TRP A 111 -5.49 -6.49 -14.38
N GLY A 112 -6.46 -7.20 -14.96
CA GLY A 112 -7.64 -6.59 -15.56
C GLY A 112 -8.46 -5.79 -14.57
N MET A 113 -8.66 -6.27 -13.35
CA MET A 113 -9.28 -5.50 -12.26
C MET A 113 -8.44 -4.25 -11.92
N GLY A 114 -7.13 -4.41 -11.77
CA GLY A 114 -6.21 -3.32 -11.50
C GLY A 114 -6.23 -2.20 -12.55
N ALA A 115 -6.38 -2.56 -13.82
CA ALA A 115 -6.48 -1.59 -14.92
C ALA A 115 -7.73 -0.67 -14.84
N HIS A 116 -8.76 -1.08 -14.08
CA HIS A 116 -9.90 -0.22 -13.76
C HIS A 116 -9.65 0.69 -12.56
N MET A 117 -8.67 0.36 -11.72
CA MET A 117 -8.39 1.12 -10.49
C MET A 117 -7.27 2.15 -10.64
N GLY A 118 -6.40 2.00 -11.65
CA GLY A 118 -5.31 2.95 -11.83
C GLY A 118 -4.23 2.47 -12.80
N THR A 119 -3.08 3.12 -12.72
CA THR A 119 -1.89 2.79 -13.50
C THR A 119 -0.92 2.01 -12.62
N ALA A 120 -0.45 0.87 -13.14
CA ALA A 120 0.49 0.03 -12.40
C ALA A 120 1.88 0.69 -12.29
N GLU A 121 2.45 0.60 -11.10
CA GLU A 121 3.80 1.06 -10.81
C GLU A 121 4.78 -0.13 -10.72
N SER A 122 6.05 0.14 -11.05
CA SER A 122 7.10 -0.87 -10.97
C SER A 122 7.31 -1.35 -9.53
N GLN A 123 7.30 -2.68 -9.36
CA GLN A 123 7.45 -3.33 -8.07
C GLN A 123 8.91 -3.59 -7.68
N ASN A 124 9.82 -3.59 -8.63
CA ASN A 124 11.24 -3.88 -8.38
C ASN A 124 12.15 -3.19 -9.42
N ILE A 125 13.48 -3.41 -9.25
CA ILE A 125 14.51 -2.88 -10.14
C ILE A 125 14.42 -3.41 -11.59
N ASP A 126 13.81 -4.59 -11.77
CA ASP A 126 13.64 -5.22 -13.08
C ASP A 126 12.41 -4.68 -13.82
N GLY A 127 11.65 -3.76 -13.20
CA GLY A 127 10.46 -3.15 -13.78
C GLY A 127 9.23 -4.04 -13.78
N GLU A 128 9.20 -5.10 -12.97
CA GLU A 128 8.02 -5.95 -12.83
C GLU A 128 6.84 -5.16 -12.26
N LEU A 129 5.70 -5.26 -12.92
CA LEU A 129 4.46 -4.55 -12.54
C LEU A 129 3.57 -5.36 -11.59
N MET A 130 3.82 -6.66 -11.45
CA MET A 130 3.11 -7.57 -10.57
C MET A 130 4.06 -8.65 -10.04
N GLN A 131 4.00 -8.94 -8.74
CA GLN A 131 4.88 -9.92 -8.11
C GLN A 131 4.11 -11.02 -7.40
N ASP A 132 4.65 -12.24 -7.46
CA ASP A 132 4.20 -13.35 -6.62
C ASP A 132 4.90 -13.27 -5.25
N ILE A 133 4.11 -13.16 -4.19
CA ILE A 133 4.60 -13.12 -2.81
C ILE A 133 4.64 -14.54 -2.27
N SER A 134 5.84 -15.03 -1.95
CA SER A 134 6.04 -16.34 -1.34
C SER A 134 7.37 -16.40 -0.63
N ASP A 135 7.44 -17.19 0.44
CA ASP A 135 8.73 -17.47 1.09
C ASP A 135 9.61 -18.29 0.11
N ARG A 136 10.72 -17.68 -0.30
CA ARG A 136 11.74 -18.28 -1.17
C ARG A 136 12.98 -18.71 -0.38
N GLY A 137 12.91 -18.67 0.96
CA GLY A 137 14.02 -19.03 1.85
C GLY A 137 15.16 -18.01 1.89
N PHE A 138 14.92 -16.76 1.46
CA PHE A 138 15.94 -15.73 1.49
C PHE A 138 16.09 -15.11 2.89
N ASP A 139 17.28 -14.55 3.15
CA ASP A 139 17.61 -13.88 4.40
C ASP A 139 17.29 -12.37 4.29
N TYR A 140 16.31 -11.93 5.07
CA TYR A 140 15.87 -10.53 5.11
C TYR A 140 16.95 -9.54 5.60
N THR A 141 17.96 -10.03 6.32
CA THR A 141 19.05 -9.16 6.81
C THR A 141 20.01 -8.74 5.70
N LYS A 142 19.95 -9.38 4.54
CA LYS A 142 20.72 -9.04 3.36
C LYS A 142 19.96 -8.03 2.51
N THR A 143 20.62 -6.93 2.15
CA THR A 143 20.04 -5.81 1.41
C THR A 143 19.53 -6.17 0.01
N GLU A 144 20.03 -7.24 -0.59
CA GLU A 144 19.65 -7.74 -1.91
C GLU A 144 18.31 -8.52 -1.95
N HIS A 145 17.71 -8.82 -0.78
CA HIS A 145 16.48 -9.59 -0.71
C HIS A 145 15.33 -8.78 -0.12
N ARG A 146 14.19 -8.82 -0.78
CA ARG A 146 12.96 -8.17 -0.32
C ARG A 146 12.28 -8.96 0.79
N GLY A 147 11.64 -8.25 1.72
CA GLY A 147 10.83 -8.85 2.78
C GLY A 147 9.73 -9.77 2.24
N SER A 148 9.14 -9.45 1.08
CA SER A 148 8.14 -10.27 0.38
C SER A 148 8.62 -11.66 -0.08
N MET A 149 9.94 -11.91 -0.06
CA MET A 149 10.56 -13.20 -0.43
C MET A 149 11.04 -14.00 0.79
N THR A 150 10.73 -13.56 2.00
CA THR A 150 11.24 -14.11 3.25
C THR A 150 10.12 -14.41 4.23
N ALA A 151 10.39 -15.23 5.25
CA ALA A 151 9.49 -15.48 6.38
C ALA A 151 9.61 -14.43 7.50
N ALA A 152 10.35 -13.34 7.29
CA ALA A 152 10.57 -12.33 8.32
C ALA A 152 9.30 -11.48 8.55
N LYS A 153 9.05 -11.13 9.81
CA LYS A 153 8.02 -10.15 10.16
C LYS A 153 8.45 -8.77 9.64
N LEU A 154 7.65 -8.19 8.77
CA LEU A 154 7.85 -6.83 8.30
C LEU A 154 7.38 -5.81 9.35
N ARG A 155 8.11 -4.71 9.47
CA ARG A 155 7.66 -3.54 10.24
C ARG A 155 6.53 -2.83 9.49
N PRO A 156 5.65 -2.09 10.19
CA PRO A 156 4.67 -1.23 9.54
C PRO A 156 5.31 -0.29 8.53
N HIS A 157 4.75 -0.21 7.34
CA HIS A 157 5.22 0.67 6.27
C HIS A 157 4.10 0.98 5.30
N CYS A 158 4.26 2.05 4.56
CA CYS A 158 3.49 2.33 3.35
C CYS A 158 4.36 2.01 2.15
N ASP A 159 3.77 1.41 1.13
CA ASP A 159 4.40 1.32 -0.18
C ASP A 159 4.43 2.70 -0.86
N ILE A 160 5.15 2.79 -1.99
CA ILE A 160 5.36 4.07 -2.69
C ILE A 160 4.30 4.36 -3.74
N THR A 161 3.16 3.70 -3.65
CA THR A 161 1.99 3.83 -4.54
C THR A 161 0.79 4.38 -3.79
N ASP A 162 -0.20 4.89 -4.49
CA ASP A 162 -1.44 5.40 -3.89
C ASP A 162 -2.31 4.25 -3.37
N VAL A 163 -2.38 3.15 -4.10
CA VAL A 163 -3.14 1.95 -3.73
C VAL A 163 -2.27 0.70 -3.89
N VAL A 164 -2.37 -0.21 -2.95
CA VAL A 164 -1.76 -1.55 -2.99
C VAL A 164 -2.85 -2.60 -3.00
N GLY A 165 -2.82 -3.49 -3.98
CA GLY A 165 -3.68 -4.68 -4.03
C GLY A 165 -2.89 -5.94 -3.70
N LEU A 166 -3.54 -6.87 -3.00
CA LEU A 166 -3.04 -8.22 -2.74
C LEU A 166 -4.16 -9.22 -3.02
N LEU A 167 -3.84 -10.31 -3.71
CA LEU A 167 -4.76 -11.44 -3.90
C LEU A 167 -4.20 -12.67 -3.19
N CYS A 168 -4.92 -13.18 -2.20
CA CYS A 168 -4.56 -14.43 -1.54
C CYS A 168 -4.96 -15.63 -2.40
N VAL A 169 -4.02 -16.21 -3.11
CA VAL A 169 -4.24 -17.43 -3.88
C VAL A 169 -4.22 -18.67 -2.96
N ARG A 170 -3.32 -18.67 -1.98
CA ARG A 170 -3.17 -19.71 -0.95
C ARG A 170 -2.68 -19.10 0.35
N THR A 171 -3.19 -19.60 1.46
CA THR A 171 -2.71 -19.20 2.78
C THR A 171 -1.30 -19.74 3.04
N ALA A 172 -0.55 -19.05 3.87
CA ALA A 172 0.70 -19.57 4.39
C ALA A 172 0.45 -20.83 5.24
N LYS A 173 1.42 -21.74 5.25
CA LYS A 173 1.37 -22.96 6.09
C LYS A 173 1.40 -22.61 7.58
N GLU A 174 2.21 -21.62 7.95
CA GLU A 174 2.34 -21.08 9.29
C GLU A 174 2.57 -19.57 9.19
N GLY A 175 2.03 -18.78 10.11
CA GLY A 175 2.12 -17.32 10.09
C GLY A 175 1.31 -16.70 8.94
N GLY A 176 1.87 -15.70 8.27
CA GLY A 176 1.24 -15.03 7.12
C GLY A 176 0.08 -14.10 7.50
N LYS A 177 -0.01 -13.71 8.78
CA LYS A 177 -0.98 -12.69 9.21
C LYS A 177 -0.68 -11.36 8.55
N SER A 178 -1.71 -10.72 8.05
CA SER A 178 -1.65 -9.34 7.59
C SER A 178 -2.06 -8.41 8.72
N THR A 179 -1.34 -7.29 8.83
CA THR A 179 -1.62 -6.28 9.85
C THR A 179 -1.84 -4.94 9.18
N LEU A 180 -2.83 -4.21 9.67
CA LEU A 180 -3.21 -2.89 9.18
C LEU A 180 -3.24 -1.90 10.35
N CYS A 181 -2.96 -0.63 10.05
CA CYS A 181 -3.26 0.47 10.95
C CYS A 181 -3.64 1.71 10.14
N SER A 182 -4.51 2.54 10.68
CA SER A 182 -4.78 3.84 10.08
C SER A 182 -3.59 4.76 10.27
N SER A 183 -2.99 5.22 9.19
CA SER A 183 -1.93 6.23 9.22
C SER A 183 -2.44 7.57 9.78
N SER A 184 -3.70 7.89 9.56
CA SER A 184 -4.37 9.06 10.11
C SER A 184 -4.51 8.99 11.64
N THR A 185 -4.79 7.79 12.20
CA THR A 185 -4.77 7.56 13.65
C THR A 185 -3.36 7.72 14.21
N VAL A 186 -2.36 7.16 13.54
CA VAL A 186 -0.95 7.33 13.94
C VAL A 186 -0.55 8.81 13.92
N TYR A 187 -0.97 9.57 12.91
CA TYR A 187 -0.77 11.02 12.87
C TYR A 187 -1.45 11.74 14.04
N ASN A 188 -2.69 11.40 14.36
CA ASN A 188 -3.41 11.97 15.50
C ASN A 188 -2.70 11.70 16.84
N GLU A 189 -2.10 10.54 16.99
CA GLU A 189 -1.29 10.19 18.17
C GLU A 189 -0.03 11.08 18.28
N VAL A 190 0.61 11.39 17.13
CA VAL A 190 1.69 12.38 17.10
C VAL A 190 1.17 13.77 17.48
N PHE A 191 0.07 14.18 16.85
CA PHE A 191 -0.53 15.50 17.07
C PHE A 191 -0.87 15.75 18.55
N ASP A 192 -1.44 14.74 19.22
CA ASP A 192 -1.91 14.87 20.60
C ASP A 192 -0.80 14.71 21.64
N LYS A 193 0.16 13.81 21.40
CA LYS A 193 1.13 13.41 22.44
C LYS A 193 2.51 14.02 22.24
N HIS A 194 2.88 14.29 21.01
CA HIS A 194 4.22 14.79 20.62
C HIS A 194 4.13 15.85 19.53
N PRO A 195 3.43 16.98 19.79
CA PRO A 195 3.29 18.07 18.82
C PRO A 195 4.64 18.64 18.36
N GLU A 196 5.71 18.47 19.15
CA GLU A 196 7.08 18.82 18.78
C GLU A 196 7.63 18.03 17.60
N TYR A 197 7.03 16.87 17.27
CA TYR A 197 7.43 16.06 16.10
C TYR A 197 6.78 16.54 14.80
N LEU A 198 5.67 17.31 14.86
CA LEU A 198 4.96 17.77 13.66
C LEU A 198 5.86 18.50 12.66
N PRO A 199 6.68 19.50 13.06
CA PRO A 199 7.56 20.16 12.11
C PRO A 199 8.55 19.19 11.45
N VAL A 200 8.99 18.16 12.16
CA VAL A 200 9.96 17.18 11.68
C VAL A 200 9.34 16.27 10.64
N ILE A 201 8.17 15.66 10.95
CA ILE A 201 7.50 14.70 10.06
C ILE A 201 6.94 15.35 8.80
N HIS A 202 6.75 16.67 8.81
CA HIS A 202 6.37 17.47 7.65
C HIS A 202 7.54 18.07 6.88
N SER A 203 8.77 18.08 7.44
CA SER A 203 9.94 18.74 6.80
C SER A 203 10.55 17.93 5.66
N GLY A 204 10.52 16.63 5.75
CA GLY A 204 11.04 15.71 4.75
C GLY A 204 12.26 14.91 5.18
N PHE A 205 12.25 13.66 4.76
CA PHE A 205 13.27 12.64 4.95
C PHE A 205 13.75 12.14 3.58
N ARG A 206 14.95 11.63 3.52
CA ARG A 206 15.45 10.93 2.35
C ARG A 206 15.21 9.43 2.54
N PHE A 207 14.52 8.84 1.60
CA PHE A 207 14.26 7.40 1.59
C PHE A 207 15.25 6.71 0.67
N ASP A 208 15.76 5.59 1.09
CA ASP A 208 16.49 4.68 0.22
C ASP A 208 15.58 4.21 -0.92
N LEU A 209 16.07 4.30 -2.14
CA LEU A 209 15.39 3.79 -3.33
C LEU A 209 15.72 2.33 -3.63
N ASP A 210 16.67 1.73 -2.89
CA ASP A 210 17.04 0.32 -3.06
C ASP A 210 17.32 -0.06 -4.54
N GLY A 211 18.01 0.85 -5.25
CA GLY A 211 18.31 0.71 -6.67
C GLY A 211 17.13 0.90 -7.64
N LYS A 212 15.94 1.21 -7.14
CA LYS A 212 14.73 1.45 -7.97
C LYS A 212 14.59 2.89 -8.45
N GLY A 213 15.58 3.73 -8.15
CA GLY A 213 15.59 5.10 -8.64
C GLY A 213 15.86 5.20 -10.14
N PRO A 214 15.67 6.40 -10.73
CA PRO A 214 15.82 6.62 -12.16
C PRO A 214 17.17 6.22 -12.75
N THR A 215 18.24 6.21 -11.93
CA THR A 215 19.58 5.84 -12.36
C THR A 215 19.93 4.37 -12.11
N GLY A 216 19.11 3.66 -11.33
CA GLY A 216 19.39 2.29 -10.88
C GLY A 216 20.61 2.18 -9.95
N HIS A 217 21.14 3.31 -9.46
CA HIS A 217 22.32 3.28 -8.61
C HIS A 217 21.99 2.84 -7.18
N PRO A 218 22.70 1.86 -6.57
CA PRO A 218 22.38 1.33 -5.25
C PRO A 218 22.39 2.36 -4.10
N LYS A 219 23.09 3.49 -4.28
CA LYS A 219 23.16 4.59 -3.31
C LYS A 219 22.17 5.72 -3.60
N GLU A 220 21.28 5.55 -4.56
CA GLU A 220 20.29 6.56 -4.89
C GLU A 220 19.24 6.66 -3.78
N VAL A 221 18.94 7.89 -3.39
CA VAL A 221 17.91 8.22 -2.40
C VAL A 221 16.93 9.24 -2.98
N THR A 222 15.75 9.34 -2.41
CA THR A 222 14.77 10.34 -2.85
C THR A 222 15.25 11.77 -2.58
N ASN A 223 14.63 12.75 -3.23
CA ASN A 223 14.58 14.09 -2.70
C ASN A 223 13.94 14.07 -1.30
N PRO A 224 14.16 15.08 -0.44
CA PRO A 224 13.48 15.13 0.86
C PRO A 224 11.96 15.09 0.68
N LEU A 225 11.32 14.06 1.27
CA LEU A 225 9.88 13.86 1.27
C LEU A 225 9.36 13.80 2.71
N PRO A 226 8.25 14.46 3.03
CA PRO A 226 7.64 14.37 4.34
C PRO A 226 7.09 12.96 4.59
N ILE A 227 7.05 12.55 5.86
CA ILE A 227 6.33 11.32 6.26
C ILE A 227 4.83 11.55 6.12
N PHE A 228 4.36 12.72 6.53
CA PHE A 228 2.97 13.14 6.37
C PHE A 228 2.88 14.43 5.56
N SER A 229 1.96 14.47 4.63
CA SER A 229 1.68 15.66 3.83
C SER A 229 0.18 15.85 3.63
N TRP A 230 -0.22 17.11 3.59
CA TRP A 230 -1.60 17.50 3.30
C TRP A 230 -1.72 17.92 1.84
N CYS A 231 -2.75 17.43 1.16
CA CYS A 231 -3.10 17.85 -0.20
C CYS A 231 -4.62 17.94 -0.31
N ASP A 232 -5.13 19.12 -0.67
CA ASP A 232 -6.56 19.40 -0.83
C ASP A 232 -7.43 18.94 0.37
N GLY A 233 -6.88 19.10 1.60
CA GLY A 233 -7.56 18.73 2.84
C GLY A 233 -7.42 17.25 3.23
N GLN A 234 -6.71 16.47 2.47
CA GLN A 234 -6.44 15.06 2.75
C GLN A 234 -5.02 14.85 3.27
N LEU A 235 -4.88 13.98 4.26
CA LEU A 235 -3.59 13.57 4.81
C LEU A 235 -3.09 12.33 4.08
N SER A 236 -1.91 12.42 3.48
CA SER A 236 -1.20 11.26 2.95
C SER A 236 -0.01 10.91 3.81
N CYS A 237 0.32 9.62 3.85
CA CYS A 237 1.43 9.06 4.62
C CYS A 237 2.42 8.34 3.71
N ARG A 238 3.70 8.60 3.93
CA ARG A 238 4.81 7.84 3.35
C ARG A 238 5.77 7.46 4.47
N TYR A 239 5.64 6.26 4.98
CA TYR A 239 6.45 5.78 6.08
C TYR A 239 7.07 4.42 5.76
N ASN A 240 8.39 4.35 5.91
CA ASN A 240 9.16 3.12 5.95
C ASN A 240 10.43 3.41 6.75
N GLN A 241 10.46 2.97 8.01
CA GLN A 241 11.56 3.27 8.93
C GLN A 241 12.91 2.82 8.37
N LYS A 242 12.99 1.59 7.84
CA LYS A 242 14.22 1.06 7.25
C LYS A 242 14.72 1.94 6.10
N ALA A 243 13.84 2.29 5.17
CA ALA A 243 14.20 3.13 4.04
C ALA A 243 14.65 4.55 4.44
N ILE A 244 14.08 5.10 5.52
CA ILE A 244 14.49 6.41 6.08
C ILE A 244 15.89 6.30 6.70
N GLU A 245 16.14 5.28 7.53
CA GLU A 245 17.41 5.07 8.22
C GLU A 245 18.53 4.79 7.19
N GLU A 246 18.33 3.86 6.26
CA GLU A 246 19.28 3.53 5.20
C GLU A 246 19.52 4.72 4.24
N GLY A 247 18.47 5.49 3.94
CA GLY A 247 18.60 6.70 3.12
C GLY A 247 19.50 7.76 3.77
N ALA A 248 19.36 7.98 5.06
CA ALA A 248 20.20 8.89 5.82
C ALA A 248 21.66 8.43 5.86
N GLU A 249 21.90 7.12 6.05
CA GLU A 249 23.24 6.51 6.03
C GLU A 249 23.90 6.64 4.65
N LYS A 250 23.17 6.36 3.57
CA LYS A 250 23.72 6.41 2.20
C LYS A 250 24.24 7.77 1.76
N ILE A 251 23.71 8.85 2.36
CA ILE A 251 24.14 10.23 2.07
C ILE A 251 25.06 10.81 3.15
N ASP A 252 25.48 9.99 4.12
CA ASP A 252 26.31 10.43 5.26
C ASP A 252 25.69 11.62 6.04
N GLN A 253 24.37 11.59 6.22
CA GLN A 253 23.59 12.57 6.98
C GLN A 253 22.69 11.83 7.98
N PRO A 254 23.24 11.33 9.09
CA PRO A 254 22.47 10.60 10.08
C PRO A 254 21.33 11.44 10.64
N LEU A 255 20.23 10.78 10.97
CA LEU A 255 19.09 11.43 11.61
C LEU A 255 19.52 12.00 12.97
N ASN A 256 19.09 13.22 13.27
CA ASN A 256 19.28 13.78 14.62
C ASN A 256 18.32 13.13 15.62
N ASP A 257 18.55 13.38 16.92
CA ASP A 257 17.78 12.75 18.01
C ASP A 257 16.27 12.95 17.88
N LEU A 258 15.83 14.14 17.47
CA LEU A 258 14.42 14.46 17.29
C LEU A 258 13.81 13.70 16.09
N GLN A 259 14.54 13.59 15.00
CA GLN A 259 14.12 12.82 13.83
C GLN A 259 14.03 11.33 14.16
N GLN A 260 15.04 10.78 14.85
CA GLN A 260 15.03 9.38 15.29
C GLN A 260 13.84 9.10 16.22
N ALA A 261 13.60 9.98 17.21
CA ALA A 261 12.50 9.84 18.14
C ALA A 261 11.13 9.91 17.42
N ALA A 262 10.95 10.82 16.47
CA ALA A 262 9.71 10.94 15.70
C ALA A 262 9.45 9.71 14.82
N VAL A 263 10.47 9.20 14.11
CA VAL A 263 10.38 8.00 13.27
C VAL A 263 10.06 6.77 14.13
N ALA A 264 10.75 6.59 15.25
CA ALA A 264 10.50 5.48 16.17
C ALA A 264 9.10 5.53 16.76
N PHE A 265 8.63 6.71 17.21
CA PHE A 265 7.30 6.88 17.78
C PHE A 265 6.18 6.46 16.78
N ILE A 266 6.31 6.82 15.51
CA ILE A 266 5.37 6.40 14.46
C ILE A 266 5.32 4.88 14.35
N GLY A 267 6.49 4.21 14.25
CA GLY A 267 6.57 2.75 14.16
C GLY A 267 6.02 2.02 15.38
N ASP A 268 6.35 2.51 16.58
CA ASP A 268 5.89 1.93 17.84
C ASP A 268 4.37 2.14 18.02
N THR A 269 3.85 3.30 17.59
CA THR A 269 2.41 3.59 17.60
C THR A 269 1.65 2.66 16.65
N ALA A 270 2.16 2.45 15.45
CA ALA A 270 1.53 1.62 14.44
C ALA A 270 1.35 0.14 14.83
N VAL A 271 2.15 -0.37 15.78
CA VAL A 271 2.06 -1.76 16.28
C VAL A 271 1.31 -1.88 17.61
N ARG A 272 0.75 -0.81 18.12
CA ARG A 272 -0.01 -0.85 19.37
C ARG A 272 -1.27 -1.70 19.19
N PRO A 273 -1.64 -2.53 20.21
CA PRO A 273 -2.80 -3.43 20.13
C PRO A 273 -4.15 -2.74 19.95
N ASP A 274 -4.27 -1.46 20.34
CA ASP A 274 -5.48 -0.66 20.18
C ASP A 274 -5.58 0.01 18.79
N ILE A 275 -4.48 0.04 18.04
CA ILE A 275 -4.37 0.65 16.69
C ILE A 275 -4.26 -0.42 15.61
N GLN A 276 -3.38 -1.41 15.82
CA GLN A 276 -3.11 -2.44 14.84
C GLN A 276 -4.24 -3.47 14.78
N TYR A 277 -4.85 -3.62 13.59
CA TYR A 277 -5.77 -4.69 13.26
C TYR A 277 -5.00 -5.86 12.63
N GLU A 278 -5.27 -7.07 13.07
CA GLU A 278 -4.68 -8.30 12.51
C GLU A 278 -5.74 -9.14 11.83
N MET A 279 -5.43 -9.68 10.66
CA MET A 279 -6.31 -10.60 9.94
C MET A 279 -5.53 -11.73 9.29
N ASP A 280 -6.22 -12.85 9.13
CA ASP A 280 -5.78 -13.97 8.32
C ASP A 280 -6.53 -13.91 6.97
N PHE A 281 -5.79 -13.80 5.88
CA PHE A 281 -6.38 -13.91 4.55
C PHE A 281 -6.89 -15.33 4.29
N ARG A 282 -7.98 -15.41 3.57
CA ARG A 282 -8.52 -16.65 3.01
C ARG A 282 -8.22 -16.70 1.53
N PRO A 283 -8.11 -17.88 0.90
CA PRO A 283 -8.05 -17.93 -0.56
C PRO A 283 -9.22 -17.17 -1.16
N GLY A 284 -8.92 -16.23 -2.07
CA GLY A 284 -9.91 -15.35 -2.68
C GLY A 284 -10.26 -14.07 -1.89
N ASP A 285 -9.43 -13.75 -0.87
CA ASP A 285 -9.46 -12.43 -0.24
C ASP A 285 -8.51 -11.50 -0.97
#